data_6e3dbd88d2575e04af7d2f681a98e1a4
#
_entry.id   6e3dbd88d2575e04af7d2f681a98e1a4
#
_cell.length_a   1.000
_cell.length_b   1.000
_cell.length_c   1.000
_cell.angle_alpha   90.00
_cell.angle_beta   90.00
_cell.angle_gamma   90.00
#
_symmetry.space_group_name_H-M   'P 1'
#
loop_
_entity.id
_entity.type
_entity.pdbx_description
1 polymer ?
#
loop_
_entity_poly.entity_id
_entity_poly.type
_entity_poly.pdbx_seq_one_letter_code
_entity_poly.pdbx_strand_id
1 'polypeptide(L)'
;MKYSELFALKDKCALITGGTGGLGSEIARAFLSAGARVAVCGRSPESVESECLYVKCDISNEESVNQMMDTIACEFGRLDILVNCAGKNILKPAEDYDTRSFVDVMTLNVTALHTVTREAGRRFMIPAKSGKIVNLSSVKSLIGTDKDYIAYCASKGALNMYTKQLACEWAKYNINVNAIAPTFVRTAINAFQLDDAEFYNALVKRIPLGRIGSKQDIACAALFLCSDAASFITGQVLCVDGGLTARQ
;
A
#
# COMPACT_ATOMS: atom_id res chain seq x y z
N MET A 1 -6.30 2.40 30.25
CA MET A 1 -5.91 2.04 28.89
C MET A 1 -4.38 2.10 28.78
N LYS A 2 -3.72 1.05 28.37
CA LYS A 2 -2.26 1.07 28.14
C LYS A 2 -2.01 1.57 26.73
N TYR A 3 -1.03 2.45 26.52
CA TYR A 3 -0.68 2.95 25.19
C TYR A 3 -0.30 1.83 24.20
N SER A 4 0.28 0.72 24.68
CA SER A 4 0.59 -0.44 23.85
C SER A 4 -0.65 -1.10 23.24
N GLU A 5 -1.80 -1.01 23.91
CA GLU A 5 -3.06 -1.57 23.43
C GLU A 5 -3.61 -0.82 22.20
N LEU A 6 -3.23 0.46 22.04
CA LEU A 6 -3.62 1.27 20.89
C LEU A 6 -3.03 0.77 19.56
N PHE A 7 -1.96 0.00 19.60
CA PHE A 7 -1.31 -0.58 18.41
C PHE A 7 -1.81 -1.99 18.07
N ALA A 8 -2.63 -2.60 18.92
CA ALA A 8 -3.19 -3.91 18.66
C ALA A 8 -4.27 -3.85 17.58
N LEU A 9 -4.34 -4.89 16.75
CA LEU A 9 -5.39 -5.09 15.75
C LEU A 9 -6.32 -6.25 16.12
N LYS A 10 -6.41 -6.56 17.40
CA LYS A 10 -7.27 -7.64 17.90
C LYS A 10 -8.71 -7.45 17.41
N ASP A 11 -9.31 -8.53 16.93
CA ASP A 11 -10.68 -8.57 16.39
C ASP A 11 -10.92 -7.71 15.14
N LYS A 12 -9.87 -7.18 14.50
CA LYS A 12 -9.96 -6.47 13.22
C LYS A 12 -9.79 -7.43 12.05
N CYS A 13 -10.51 -7.18 10.96
CA CYS A 13 -10.37 -7.87 9.69
C CYS A 13 -9.70 -6.95 8.68
N ALA A 14 -8.60 -7.41 8.08
CA ALA A 14 -7.80 -6.65 7.13
C ALA A 14 -7.75 -7.32 5.76
N LEU A 15 -7.82 -6.53 4.70
CA LEU A 15 -7.51 -6.94 3.33
C LEU A 15 -6.25 -6.23 2.86
N ILE A 16 -5.30 -7.00 2.30
CA ILE A 16 -4.05 -6.46 1.72
C ILE A 16 -3.96 -6.87 0.26
N THR A 17 -4.10 -5.91 -0.66
CA THR A 17 -3.88 -6.17 -2.08
C THR A 17 -2.38 -6.31 -2.37
N GLY A 18 -2.00 -7.25 -3.23
CA GLY A 18 -0.58 -7.57 -3.44
C GLY A 18 0.09 -8.18 -2.20
N GLY A 19 -0.71 -8.78 -1.30
CA GLY A 19 -0.24 -9.40 -0.07
C GLY A 19 0.47 -10.74 -0.25
N THR A 20 0.58 -11.21 -1.48
CA THR A 20 1.25 -12.48 -1.83
C THR A 20 2.76 -12.34 -2.03
N GLY A 21 3.35 -11.19 -1.72
CA GLY A 21 4.79 -10.98 -1.85
C GLY A 21 5.25 -9.58 -1.48
N GLY A 22 6.54 -9.34 -1.55
CA GLY A 22 7.16 -8.03 -1.39
C GLY A 22 6.87 -7.36 -0.04
N LEU A 23 6.33 -6.14 -0.08
CA LEU A 23 5.92 -5.39 1.10
C LEU A 23 4.61 -5.89 1.69
N GLY A 24 3.68 -6.34 0.82
CA GLY A 24 2.36 -6.78 1.24
C GLY A 24 2.39 -8.00 2.16
N SER A 25 3.27 -8.97 1.88
CA SER A 25 3.44 -10.16 2.75
C SER A 25 4.01 -9.80 4.13
N GLU A 26 4.94 -8.84 4.21
CA GLU A 26 5.46 -8.38 5.49
C GLU A 26 4.42 -7.60 6.31
N ILE A 27 3.60 -6.78 5.63
CA ILE A 27 2.47 -6.10 6.28
C ILE A 27 1.46 -7.14 6.80
N ALA A 28 1.18 -8.19 6.03
CA ALA A 28 0.30 -9.27 6.46
C ALA A 28 0.82 -9.95 7.74
N ARG A 29 2.12 -10.28 7.77
CA ARG A 29 2.77 -10.86 8.95
C ARG A 29 2.68 -9.95 10.17
N ALA A 30 2.94 -8.64 10.00
CA ALA A 30 2.83 -7.68 11.08
C ALA A 30 1.39 -7.56 11.61
N PHE A 31 0.38 -7.62 10.73
CA PHE A 31 -1.02 -7.52 11.13
C PHE A 31 -1.50 -8.79 11.85
N LEU A 32 -1.08 -9.99 11.39
CA LEU A 32 -1.33 -11.25 12.11
C LEU A 32 -0.73 -11.21 13.51
N SER A 33 0.53 -10.78 13.64
CA SER A 33 1.20 -10.68 14.94
C SER A 33 0.57 -9.63 15.87
N ALA A 34 -0.15 -8.64 15.32
CA ALA A 34 -0.93 -7.67 16.07
C ALA A 34 -2.36 -8.15 16.42
N GLY A 35 -2.72 -9.38 16.01
CA GLY A 35 -3.98 -10.04 16.34
C GLY A 35 -5.12 -9.84 15.32
N ALA A 36 -4.83 -9.33 14.13
CA ALA A 36 -5.84 -9.20 13.07
C ALA A 36 -6.12 -10.56 12.38
N ARG A 37 -7.33 -10.72 11.86
CA ARG A 37 -7.62 -11.69 10.79
C ARG A 37 -7.26 -11.04 9.45
N VAL A 38 -6.43 -11.70 8.67
CA VAL A 38 -5.87 -11.10 7.45
C VAL A 38 -6.29 -11.88 6.21
N ALA A 39 -6.88 -11.18 5.25
CA ALA A 39 -7.03 -11.64 3.87
C ALA A 39 -5.95 -10.98 3.00
N VAL A 40 -5.35 -11.75 2.12
CA VAL A 40 -4.43 -11.27 1.10
C VAL A 40 -4.93 -11.63 -0.27
N CYS A 41 -4.79 -10.73 -1.24
CA CYS A 41 -5.12 -11.04 -2.61
C CYS A 41 -3.94 -10.82 -3.57
N GLY A 42 -3.94 -11.61 -4.61
CA GLY A 42 -2.96 -11.58 -5.68
C GLY A 42 -3.27 -12.61 -6.75
N ARG A 43 -2.50 -12.61 -7.83
CA ARG A 43 -2.70 -13.54 -8.98
C ARG A 43 -2.17 -14.95 -8.67
N SER A 44 -1.20 -15.07 -7.78
CA SER A 44 -0.59 -16.33 -7.34
C SER A 44 -0.26 -16.30 -5.84
N PRO A 45 -0.25 -17.45 -5.14
CA PRO A 45 -0.05 -17.53 -3.69
C PRO A 45 1.43 -17.72 -3.28
N GLU A 46 2.39 -17.08 -3.93
CA GLU A 46 3.83 -17.39 -3.81
C GLU A 46 4.42 -17.23 -2.40
N SER A 47 3.90 -16.32 -1.60
CA SER A 47 4.43 -16.02 -0.25
C SER A 47 3.30 -15.64 0.71
N VAL A 48 2.31 -16.51 0.81
CA VAL A 48 1.17 -16.30 1.71
C VAL A 48 1.44 -16.99 3.04
N GLU A 49 1.29 -16.25 4.15
CA GLU A 49 1.33 -16.83 5.49
C GLU A 49 0.15 -17.80 5.67
N SER A 50 0.37 -18.92 6.34
CA SER A 50 -0.62 -19.99 6.49
C SER A 50 -1.91 -19.56 7.20
N GLU A 51 -1.80 -18.55 8.05
CA GLU A 51 -2.93 -17.98 8.80
C GLU A 51 -3.73 -16.95 7.99
N CYS A 52 -3.26 -16.55 6.80
CA CYS A 52 -3.98 -15.64 5.92
C CYS A 52 -5.03 -16.35 5.09
N LEU A 53 -6.19 -15.72 4.94
CA LEU A 53 -7.13 -16.06 3.88
C LEU A 53 -6.56 -15.59 2.53
N TYR A 54 -6.16 -16.52 1.68
CA TYR A 54 -5.76 -16.18 0.31
C TYR A 54 -6.96 -16.12 -0.61
N VAL A 55 -7.12 -15.01 -1.32
CA VAL A 55 -8.14 -14.85 -2.36
C VAL A 55 -7.44 -14.55 -3.70
N LYS A 56 -7.60 -15.46 -4.68
CA LYS A 56 -7.10 -15.20 -6.04
C LYS A 56 -7.91 -14.05 -6.65
N CYS A 57 -7.24 -12.97 -7.00
CA CYS A 57 -7.90 -11.80 -7.57
C CYS A 57 -6.94 -11.04 -8.49
N ASP A 58 -7.43 -10.68 -9.67
CA ASP A 58 -6.86 -9.61 -10.49
C ASP A 58 -7.66 -8.33 -10.19
N ILE A 59 -7.06 -7.42 -9.45
CA ILE A 59 -7.72 -6.19 -9.03
C ILE A 59 -8.04 -5.23 -10.19
N SER A 60 -7.46 -5.44 -11.38
CA SER A 60 -7.79 -4.68 -12.59
C SER A 60 -9.09 -5.15 -13.26
N ASN A 61 -9.66 -6.26 -12.81
CA ASN A 61 -10.95 -6.79 -13.24
C ASN A 61 -12.00 -6.57 -12.15
N GLU A 62 -13.03 -5.76 -12.45
CA GLU A 62 -14.06 -5.39 -11.48
C GLU A 62 -14.90 -6.58 -11.00
N GLU A 63 -15.17 -7.55 -11.86
CA GLU A 63 -15.88 -8.77 -11.47
C GLU A 63 -15.06 -9.62 -10.48
N SER A 64 -13.74 -9.76 -10.74
CA SER A 64 -12.82 -10.42 -9.82
C SER A 64 -12.75 -9.72 -8.46
N VAL A 65 -12.81 -8.38 -8.44
CA VAL A 65 -12.89 -7.60 -7.18
C VAL A 65 -14.20 -7.88 -6.46
N ASN A 66 -15.33 -7.93 -7.17
CA ASN A 66 -16.63 -8.23 -6.56
C ASN A 66 -16.64 -9.62 -5.91
N GLN A 67 -16.14 -10.64 -6.61
CA GLN A 67 -16.02 -12.03 -6.10
C GLN A 67 -15.11 -12.09 -4.87
N MET A 68 -13.99 -11.34 -4.86
CA MET A 68 -13.13 -11.21 -3.69
C MET A 68 -13.88 -10.60 -2.49
N MET A 69 -14.67 -9.55 -2.70
CA MET A 69 -15.46 -8.94 -1.62
C MET A 69 -16.56 -9.87 -1.11
N ASP A 70 -17.17 -10.68 -1.97
CA ASP A 70 -18.14 -11.71 -1.57
C ASP A 70 -17.47 -12.78 -0.69
N THR A 71 -16.26 -13.21 -1.05
CA THR A 71 -15.46 -14.14 -0.24
C THR A 71 -15.15 -13.54 1.15
N ILE A 72 -14.74 -12.28 1.20
CA ILE A 72 -14.47 -11.58 2.48
C ILE A 72 -15.73 -11.44 3.31
N ALA A 73 -16.88 -11.15 2.69
CA ALA A 73 -18.15 -11.09 3.38
C ALA A 73 -18.54 -12.43 4.00
N CYS A 74 -18.35 -13.53 3.26
CA CYS A 74 -18.62 -14.88 3.73
C CYS A 74 -17.71 -15.31 4.89
N GLU A 75 -16.39 -15.11 4.72
CA GLU A 75 -15.39 -15.62 5.65
C GLU A 75 -15.22 -14.74 6.91
N PHE A 76 -15.31 -13.42 6.75
CA PHE A 76 -15.04 -12.48 7.83
C PHE A 76 -16.29 -11.77 8.34
N GLY A 77 -17.31 -11.58 7.51
CA GLY A 77 -18.52 -10.83 7.84
C GLY A 77 -18.30 -9.32 7.97
N ARG A 78 -17.05 -8.85 7.92
CA ARG A 78 -16.65 -7.45 8.09
C ARG A 78 -15.31 -7.17 7.42
N LEU A 79 -15.02 -5.89 7.19
CA LEU A 79 -13.72 -5.41 6.78
C LEU A 79 -13.42 -4.07 7.47
N ASP A 80 -12.40 -4.05 8.34
CA ASP A 80 -12.02 -2.87 9.11
C ASP A 80 -10.86 -2.12 8.50
N ILE A 81 -9.95 -2.85 7.83
CA ILE A 81 -8.69 -2.32 7.32
C ILE A 81 -8.50 -2.74 5.86
N LEU A 82 -8.14 -1.78 5.02
CA LEU A 82 -7.69 -2.01 3.66
C LEU A 82 -6.29 -1.46 3.46
N VAL A 83 -5.36 -2.32 3.01
CA VAL A 83 -4.03 -1.88 2.56
C VAL A 83 -3.91 -2.10 1.06
N ASN A 84 -3.87 -1.02 0.31
CA ASN A 84 -3.64 -1.04 -1.13
C ASN A 84 -2.13 -1.09 -1.41
N CYS A 85 -1.57 -2.30 -1.53
CA CYS A 85 -0.14 -2.52 -1.76
C CYS A 85 0.19 -3.00 -3.18
N ALA A 86 -0.79 -3.48 -3.95
CA ALA A 86 -0.58 -3.88 -5.33
C ALA A 86 -0.16 -2.69 -6.20
N GLY A 87 0.78 -2.92 -7.09
CA GLY A 87 1.26 -1.93 -8.03
C GLY A 87 2.34 -2.46 -8.94
N LYS A 88 2.61 -1.73 -10.02
CA LYS A 88 3.67 -2.03 -10.98
C LYS A 88 4.40 -0.77 -11.41
N ASN A 89 5.58 -0.98 -11.97
CA ASN A 89 6.35 0.03 -12.69
C ASN A 89 6.80 -0.54 -14.02
N ILE A 90 6.88 0.30 -15.04
CA ILE A 90 7.50 0.03 -16.32
C ILE A 90 8.52 1.14 -16.55
N LEU A 91 9.77 0.78 -16.73
CA LEU A 91 10.86 1.73 -16.94
C LEU A 91 11.07 1.94 -18.43
N LYS A 92 10.91 3.17 -18.89
CA LYS A 92 11.24 3.61 -20.27
C LYS A 92 11.57 5.11 -20.24
N PRO A 93 12.50 5.58 -21.09
CA PRO A 93 12.70 7.02 -21.30
C PRO A 93 11.39 7.73 -21.62
N ALA A 94 11.23 8.97 -21.16
CA ALA A 94 9.96 9.71 -21.29
C ALA A 94 9.56 9.90 -22.76
N GLU A 95 10.51 10.15 -23.64
CA GLU A 95 10.33 10.34 -25.09
C GLU A 95 9.91 9.04 -25.80
N ASP A 96 10.29 7.87 -25.28
CA ASP A 96 9.97 6.55 -25.83
C ASP A 96 8.82 5.86 -25.08
N TYR A 97 8.20 6.55 -24.10
CA TYR A 97 7.17 5.95 -23.26
C TYR A 97 5.83 5.91 -23.98
N ASP A 98 5.49 4.76 -24.56
CA ASP A 98 4.25 4.58 -25.31
C ASP A 98 3.00 4.72 -24.43
N THR A 99 1.91 5.22 -25.01
CA THR A 99 0.64 5.48 -24.32
C THR A 99 0.06 4.23 -23.68
N ARG A 100 0.21 3.05 -24.30
CA ARG A 100 -0.32 1.78 -23.78
C ARG A 100 0.36 1.41 -22.45
N SER A 101 1.69 1.47 -22.41
CA SER A 101 2.46 1.23 -21.18
C SER A 101 2.12 2.24 -20.07
N PHE A 102 1.88 3.51 -20.45
CA PHE A 102 1.46 4.54 -19.50
C PHE A 102 0.09 4.23 -18.89
N VAL A 103 -0.90 3.96 -19.73
CA VAL A 103 -2.27 3.59 -19.32
C VAL A 103 -2.24 2.32 -18.45
N ASP A 104 -1.42 1.35 -18.78
CA ASP A 104 -1.24 0.10 -18.06
C ASP A 104 -0.78 0.32 -16.60
N VAL A 105 0.18 1.25 -16.39
CA VAL A 105 0.65 1.62 -15.05
C VAL A 105 -0.46 2.37 -14.30
N MET A 106 -1.14 3.33 -14.94
CA MET A 106 -2.23 4.08 -14.33
C MET A 106 -3.41 3.18 -13.97
N THR A 107 -3.75 2.23 -14.84
CA THR A 107 -4.84 1.27 -14.60
C THR A 107 -4.62 0.48 -13.32
N LEU A 108 -3.44 -0.14 -13.15
CA LEU A 108 -3.19 -0.94 -11.95
C LEU A 108 -3.00 -0.07 -10.70
N ASN A 109 -2.18 1.00 -10.81
CA ASN A 109 -1.76 1.77 -9.63
C ASN A 109 -2.83 2.74 -9.13
N VAL A 110 -3.80 3.12 -9.96
CA VAL A 110 -4.82 4.13 -9.63
C VAL A 110 -6.23 3.59 -9.79
N THR A 111 -6.62 3.17 -11.00
CA THR A 111 -8.01 2.78 -11.29
C THR A 111 -8.42 1.51 -10.55
N ALA A 112 -7.58 0.47 -10.58
CA ALA A 112 -7.84 -0.78 -9.88
C ALA A 112 -7.89 -0.60 -8.35
N LEU A 113 -6.97 0.20 -7.81
CA LEU A 113 -6.97 0.60 -6.41
C LEU A 113 -8.28 1.30 -6.03
N HIS A 114 -8.77 2.24 -6.88
CA HIS A 114 -10.05 2.91 -6.67
C HIS A 114 -11.21 1.90 -6.62
N THR A 115 -11.27 0.94 -7.54
CA THR A 115 -12.32 -0.10 -7.57
C THR A 115 -12.34 -0.89 -6.26
N VAL A 116 -11.19 -1.39 -5.79
CA VAL A 116 -11.09 -2.12 -4.52
C VAL A 116 -11.52 -1.24 -3.35
N THR A 117 -11.04 0.01 -3.31
CA THR A 117 -11.35 0.94 -2.22
C THR A 117 -12.83 1.28 -2.17
N ARG A 118 -13.45 1.54 -3.33
CA ARG A 118 -14.89 1.82 -3.45
C ARG A 118 -15.72 0.65 -2.92
N GLU A 119 -15.41 -0.58 -3.34
CA GLU A 119 -16.17 -1.76 -2.92
C GLU A 119 -15.97 -2.07 -1.43
N ALA A 120 -14.76 -1.95 -0.89
CA ALA A 120 -14.49 -2.08 0.53
C ALA A 120 -15.26 -1.05 1.36
N GLY A 121 -15.26 0.21 0.91
CA GLY A 121 -16.01 1.29 1.54
C GLY A 121 -17.51 1.05 1.52
N ARG A 122 -18.06 0.80 0.32
CA ARG A 122 -19.51 0.67 0.13
C ARG A 122 -20.10 -0.52 0.88
N ARG A 123 -19.42 -1.66 0.86
CA ARG A 123 -19.94 -2.92 1.42
C ARG A 123 -19.73 -3.03 2.93
N PHE A 124 -18.64 -2.47 3.46
CA PHE A 124 -18.25 -2.73 4.84
C PHE A 124 -18.06 -1.45 5.68
N MET A 125 -17.16 -0.52 5.25
CA MET A 125 -16.69 0.54 6.13
C MET A 125 -17.71 1.67 6.31
N ILE A 126 -18.42 2.07 5.25
CA ILE A 126 -19.43 3.13 5.30
C ILE A 126 -20.65 2.69 6.15
N PRO A 127 -21.22 1.49 5.96
CA PRO A 127 -22.29 1.00 6.83
C PRO A 127 -21.85 0.87 8.29
N ALA A 128 -20.61 0.43 8.55
CA ALA A 128 -20.06 0.30 9.89
C ALA A 128 -19.67 1.64 10.54
N LYS A 129 -19.61 2.72 9.75
CA LYS A 129 -19.10 4.04 10.16
C LYS A 129 -17.71 3.94 10.83
N SER A 130 -16.86 3.10 10.29
CA SER A 130 -15.52 2.84 10.80
C SER A 130 -14.65 2.20 9.72
N GLY A 131 -13.40 2.60 9.63
CA GLY A 131 -12.45 1.99 8.69
C GLY A 131 -11.08 2.66 8.69
N LYS A 132 -10.08 1.89 8.28
CA LYS A 132 -8.71 2.37 8.07
C LYS A 132 -8.25 1.97 6.67
N ILE A 133 -7.76 2.92 5.89
CA ILE A 133 -7.24 2.68 4.55
C ILE A 133 -5.81 3.21 4.47
N VAL A 134 -4.89 2.36 4.04
CA VAL A 134 -3.51 2.75 3.78
C VAL A 134 -3.15 2.43 2.33
N ASN A 135 -2.72 3.45 1.60
CA ASN A 135 -2.29 3.35 0.22
C ASN A 135 -0.75 3.32 0.14
N LEU A 136 -0.16 2.30 -0.50
CA LEU A 136 1.28 2.26 -0.73
C LEU A 136 1.64 3.18 -1.90
N SER A 137 2.06 4.39 -1.55
CA SER A 137 2.61 5.39 -2.46
C SER A 137 4.11 5.17 -2.69
N SER A 138 4.88 6.21 -2.85
CA SER A 138 6.35 6.21 -3.02
C SER A 138 6.86 7.63 -2.83
N VAL A 139 8.14 7.80 -2.44
CA VAL A 139 8.82 9.10 -2.54
C VAL A 139 8.82 9.66 -3.96
N LYS A 140 8.65 8.80 -4.97
CA LYS A 140 8.47 9.21 -6.38
C LYS A 140 7.18 9.97 -6.66
N SER A 141 6.26 10.03 -5.71
CA SER A 141 5.08 10.89 -5.75
C SER A 141 5.36 12.34 -5.32
N LEU A 142 6.53 12.60 -4.74
CA LEU A 142 6.93 13.87 -4.13
C LEU A 142 8.13 14.51 -4.82
N ILE A 143 9.04 13.68 -5.33
CA ILE A 143 10.28 14.13 -5.98
C ILE A 143 10.46 13.47 -7.34
N GLY A 144 10.94 14.26 -8.30
CA GLY A 144 11.39 13.75 -9.59
C GLY A 144 12.75 13.03 -9.49
N THR A 145 13.16 12.44 -10.61
CA THR A 145 14.45 11.75 -10.76
C THR A 145 14.86 11.80 -12.22
N ASP A 146 16.14 11.67 -12.47
CA ASP A 146 16.77 11.54 -13.79
C ASP A 146 16.67 10.12 -14.39
N LYS A 147 15.83 9.26 -13.80
CA LYS A 147 15.57 7.90 -14.26
C LYS A 147 14.17 7.77 -14.88
N ASP A 148 13.92 6.69 -15.54
CA ASP A 148 12.78 6.38 -16.42
C ASP A 148 11.48 6.06 -15.67
N TYR A 149 11.02 6.96 -14.79
CA TYR A 149 9.88 6.71 -13.90
C TYR A 149 8.61 7.51 -14.24
N ILE A 150 8.46 8.05 -15.46
CA ILE A 150 7.40 9.02 -15.77
C ILE A 150 5.99 8.55 -15.37
N ALA A 151 5.57 7.37 -15.82
CA ALA A 151 4.24 6.84 -15.52
C ALA A 151 4.07 6.47 -14.03
N TYR A 152 5.15 5.93 -13.43
CA TYR A 152 5.13 5.57 -12.01
C TYR A 152 5.00 6.81 -11.12
N CYS A 153 5.81 7.85 -11.36
CA CYS A 153 5.71 9.13 -10.63
C CYS A 153 4.32 9.73 -10.77
N ALA A 154 3.78 9.79 -12.00
CA ALA A 154 2.43 10.28 -12.25
C ALA A 154 1.38 9.50 -11.48
N SER A 155 1.45 8.15 -11.49
CA SER A 155 0.49 7.30 -10.79
C SER A 155 0.56 7.46 -9.26
N LYS A 156 1.77 7.59 -8.69
CA LYS A 156 1.94 7.76 -7.25
C LYS A 156 1.60 9.19 -6.80
N GLY A 157 1.81 10.21 -7.64
CA GLY A 157 1.30 11.57 -7.43
C GLY A 157 -0.22 11.62 -7.41
N ALA A 158 -0.88 10.96 -8.38
CA ALA A 158 -2.33 10.79 -8.41
C ALA A 158 -2.84 10.10 -7.14
N LEU A 159 -2.15 9.05 -6.67
CA LEU A 159 -2.51 8.33 -5.45
C LEU A 159 -2.44 9.20 -4.19
N ASN A 160 -1.47 10.12 -4.10
CA ASN A 160 -1.39 11.06 -2.98
C ASN A 160 -2.58 12.01 -2.94
N MET A 161 -3.00 12.56 -4.09
CA MET A 161 -4.19 13.42 -4.15
C MET A 161 -5.48 12.63 -3.92
N TYR A 162 -5.58 11.41 -4.48
CA TYR A 162 -6.68 10.49 -4.19
C TYR A 162 -6.84 10.23 -2.69
N THR A 163 -5.73 9.97 -1.99
CA THR A 163 -5.70 9.75 -0.54
C THR A 163 -6.25 10.95 0.23
N LYS A 164 -5.82 12.16 -0.11
CA LYS A 164 -6.26 13.41 0.54
C LYS A 164 -7.75 13.67 0.30
N GLN A 165 -8.19 13.54 -0.96
CA GLN A 165 -9.58 13.79 -1.31
C GLN A 165 -10.52 12.78 -0.64
N LEU A 166 -10.18 11.49 -0.69
CA LEU A 166 -10.98 10.45 -0.07
C LEU A 166 -11.05 10.59 1.44
N ALA A 167 -9.96 11.00 2.09
CA ALA A 167 -9.92 11.29 3.52
C ALA A 167 -10.94 12.36 3.91
N CYS A 168 -11.05 13.44 3.12
CA CYS A 168 -12.02 14.50 3.35
C CYS A 168 -13.45 14.02 3.15
N GLU A 169 -13.72 13.26 2.09
CA GLU A 169 -15.07 12.78 1.77
C GLU A 169 -15.59 11.74 2.76
N TRP A 170 -14.70 10.86 3.24
CA TRP A 170 -15.10 9.74 4.11
C TRP A 170 -14.89 9.98 5.60
N ALA A 171 -14.37 11.15 6.00
CA ALA A 171 -14.29 11.57 7.40
C ALA A 171 -15.65 11.53 8.11
N LYS A 172 -16.72 11.90 7.40
CA LYS A 172 -18.10 11.83 7.92
C LYS A 172 -18.57 10.42 8.28
N TYR A 173 -17.88 9.40 7.78
CA TYR A 173 -18.11 7.99 8.11
C TYR A 173 -17.08 7.45 9.12
N ASN A 174 -16.27 8.31 9.73
CA ASN A 174 -15.19 7.92 10.65
C ASN A 174 -14.20 6.92 10.02
N ILE A 175 -13.83 7.16 8.74
CA ILE A 175 -12.85 6.37 8.00
C ILE A 175 -11.58 7.20 7.85
N ASN A 176 -10.45 6.68 8.33
CA ASN A 176 -9.15 7.28 8.11
C ASN A 176 -8.53 6.75 6.82
N VAL A 177 -8.03 7.65 5.98
CA VAL A 177 -7.38 7.31 4.73
C VAL A 177 -6.00 7.98 4.68
N ASN A 178 -4.94 7.19 4.65
CA ASN A 178 -3.56 7.67 4.63
C ASN A 178 -2.75 6.97 3.55
N ALA A 179 -1.58 7.49 3.26
CA ALA A 179 -0.60 6.85 2.38
C ALA A 179 0.75 6.70 3.08
N ILE A 180 1.50 5.68 2.71
CA ILE A 180 2.91 5.51 3.04
C ILE A 180 3.71 5.73 1.76
N ALA A 181 4.76 6.53 1.82
CA ALA A 181 5.67 6.82 0.72
C ALA A 181 7.08 6.26 1.04
N PRO A 182 7.34 4.97 0.72
CA PRO A 182 8.65 4.39 0.89
C PRO A 182 9.67 4.95 -0.10
N THR A 183 10.95 4.94 0.27
CA THR A 183 12.06 4.89 -0.67
C THR A 183 12.34 3.45 -1.08
N PHE A 184 13.55 3.15 -1.53
CA PHE A 184 13.94 1.80 -1.91
C PHE A 184 13.91 0.85 -0.70
N VAL A 185 13.18 -0.24 -0.86
CA VAL A 185 13.14 -1.42 0.01
C VAL A 185 13.36 -2.63 -0.86
N ARG A 186 14.26 -3.53 -0.49
CA ARG A 186 14.58 -4.72 -1.30
C ARG A 186 13.35 -5.64 -1.43
N THR A 187 12.94 -5.85 -2.67
CA THR A 187 11.88 -6.78 -3.07
C THR A 187 12.31 -7.51 -4.35
N ALA A 188 11.60 -8.55 -4.75
CA ALA A 188 11.89 -9.25 -6.01
C ALA A 188 11.86 -8.32 -7.24
N ILE A 189 11.02 -7.27 -7.19
CA ILE A 189 10.85 -6.33 -8.32
C ILE A 189 12.11 -5.50 -8.57
N ASN A 190 12.87 -5.15 -7.52
CA ASN A 190 14.01 -4.24 -7.62
C ASN A 190 15.34 -4.87 -7.18
N ALA A 191 15.38 -6.17 -6.92
CA ALA A 191 16.57 -6.86 -6.49
C ALA A 191 17.73 -6.65 -7.49
N PHE A 192 17.44 -6.76 -8.80
CA PHE A 192 18.44 -6.60 -9.85
C PHE A 192 19.13 -5.22 -9.84
N GLN A 193 18.41 -4.15 -9.50
CA GLN A 193 18.99 -2.81 -9.37
C GLN A 193 19.84 -2.68 -8.08
N LEU A 194 19.39 -3.31 -6.99
CA LEU A 194 20.08 -3.24 -5.70
C LEU A 194 21.26 -4.22 -5.59
N ASP A 195 21.41 -5.13 -6.53
CA ASP A 195 22.57 -6.02 -6.66
C ASP A 195 23.73 -5.34 -7.40
N ASP A 196 23.47 -4.24 -8.11
CA ASP A 196 24.49 -3.34 -8.65
C ASP A 196 25.07 -2.49 -7.51
N ALA A 197 26.34 -2.72 -7.20
CA ALA A 197 27.05 -2.05 -6.10
C ALA A 197 27.21 -0.53 -6.33
N GLU A 198 27.39 -0.07 -7.55
CA GLU A 198 27.49 1.35 -7.88
C GLU A 198 26.15 2.04 -7.64
N PHE A 199 25.08 1.48 -8.18
CA PHE A 199 23.72 1.97 -7.95
C PHE A 199 23.37 1.98 -6.46
N TYR A 200 23.65 0.87 -5.76
CA TYR A 200 23.35 0.76 -4.32
C TYR A 200 24.09 1.83 -3.51
N ASN A 201 25.40 1.99 -3.73
CA ASN A 201 26.20 2.97 -3.00
C ASN A 201 25.78 4.42 -3.30
N ALA A 202 25.45 4.74 -4.56
CA ALA A 202 24.94 6.04 -4.97
C ALA A 202 23.59 6.34 -4.31
N LEU A 203 22.72 5.34 -4.22
CA LEU A 203 21.41 5.46 -3.55
C LEU A 203 21.57 5.70 -2.04
N VAL A 204 22.39 4.88 -1.36
CA VAL A 204 22.62 4.98 0.09
C VAL A 204 23.22 6.33 0.50
N LYS A 205 24.13 6.88 -0.31
CA LYS A 205 24.71 8.23 -0.10
C LYS A 205 23.67 9.35 -0.09
N ARG A 206 22.54 9.15 -0.77
CA ARG A 206 21.43 10.11 -0.83
C ARG A 206 20.48 10.00 0.37
N ILE A 207 20.49 8.89 1.08
CA ILE A 207 19.62 8.63 2.23
C ILE A 207 20.34 9.05 3.52
N PRO A 208 19.87 10.05 4.26
CA PRO A 208 20.54 10.54 5.48
C PRO A 208 20.81 9.45 6.52
N LEU A 209 19.90 8.47 6.70
CA LEU A 209 20.12 7.34 7.61
C LEU A 209 21.16 6.31 7.11
N GLY A 210 21.75 6.49 5.92
CA GLY A 210 22.85 5.68 5.41
C GLY A 210 22.50 4.23 5.07
N ARG A 211 21.21 3.91 4.88
CA ARG A 211 20.75 2.59 4.48
C ARG A 211 19.46 2.67 3.65
N ILE A 212 19.18 1.64 2.87
CA ILE A 212 17.84 1.45 2.28
C ILE A 212 16.84 1.03 3.38
N GLY A 213 15.54 1.17 3.11
CA GLY A 213 14.49 0.69 3.98
C GLY A 213 14.47 -0.84 4.07
N SER A 214 14.02 -1.37 5.19
CA SER A 214 13.62 -2.76 5.36
C SER A 214 12.12 -2.91 5.14
N LYS A 215 11.65 -4.14 4.87
CA LYS A 215 10.20 -4.42 4.80
C LYS A 215 9.52 -4.13 6.14
N GLN A 216 10.20 -4.37 7.25
CA GLN A 216 9.73 -4.08 8.61
C GLN A 216 9.51 -2.58 8.84
N ASP A 217 10.37 -1.70 8.31
CA ASP A 217 10.17 -0.24 8.43
C ASP A 217 8.80 0.17 7.86
N ILE A 218 8.40 -0.45 6.74
CA ILE A 218 7.13 -0.17 6.08
C ILE A 218 5.95 -0.84 6.79
N ALA A 219 6.13 -2.09 7.24
CA ALA A 219 5.09 -2.84 7.94
C ALA A 219 4.74 -2.18 9.29
N CYS A 220 5.72 -1.68 10.04
CA CYS A 220 5.49 -0.93 11.28
C CYS A 220 4.72 0.37 11.03
N ALA A 221 5.05 1.11 9.96
CA ALA A 221 4.30 2.32 9.59
C ALA A 221 2.85 1.99 9.20
N ALA A 222 2.63 0.89 8.46
CA ALA A 222 1.29 0.43 8.10
C ALA A 222 0.49 0.01 9.36
N LEU A 223 1.11 -0.73 10.27
CA LEU A 223 0.50 -1.13 11.54
C LEU A 223 0.08 0.10 12.35
N PHE A 224 0.96 1.09 12.49
CA PHE A 224 0.65 2.35 13.18
C PHE A 224 -0.56 3.05 12.56
N LEU A 225 -0.56 3.30 11.24
CA LEU A 225 -1.63 4.03 10.55
C LEU A 225 -2.96 3.27 10.55
N CYS A 226 -2.95 1.95 10.65
CA CYS A 226 -4.14 1.11 10.72
C CYS A 226 -4.65 0.89 12.15
N SER A 227 -3.88 1.25 13.16
CA SER A 227 -4.23 1.09 14.57
C SER A 227 -5.02 2.27 15.14
N ASP A 228 -5.53 2.12 16.35
CA ASP A 228 -6.22 3.20 17.07
C ASP A 228 -5.27 4.32 17.52
N ALA A 229 -3.93 4.06 17.57
CA ALA A 229 -2.91 5.07 17.81
C ALA A 229 -2.91 6.19 16.75
N ALA A 230 -3.41 5.91 15.54
CA ALA A 230 -3.55 6.86 14.44
C ALA A 230 -5.01 7.32 14.21
N SER A 231 -5.87 7.25 15.22
CA SER A 231 -7.30 7.58 15.07
C SER A 231 -7.58 9.01 14.62
N PHE A 232 -6.68 9.95 14.93
CA PHE A 232 -6.79 11.37 14.53
C PHE A 232 -5.88 11.75 13.35
N ILE A 233 -5.36 10.76 12.62
CA ILE A 233 -4.52 10.95 11.43
C ILE A 233 -5.29 10.51 10.20
N THR A 234 -5.56 11.46 9.28
CA THR A 234 -6.19 11.19 7.98
C THR A 234 -5.70 12.16 6.92
N GLY A 235 -5.67 11.74 5.65
CA GLY A 235 -5.21 12.53 4.52
C GLY A 235 -3.68 12.73 4.46
N GLN A 236 -2.90 12.00 5.26
CA GLN A 236 -1.45 12.16 5.33
C GLN A 236 -0.71 11.22 4.38
N VAL A 237 0.42 11.71 3.89
CA VAL A 237 1.41 10.91 3.13
C VAL A 237 2.66 10.81 4.02
N LEU A 238 2.80 9.67 4.69
CA LEU A 238 3.92 9.43 5.59
C LEU A 238 5.13 8.92 4.80
N CYS A 239 6.18 9.73 4.70
CA CYS A 239 7.45 9.30 4.12
C CYS A 239 8.16 8.33 5.08
N VAL A 240 8.50 7.14 4.56
CA VAL A 240 9.33 6.15 5.27
C VAL A 240 10.57 5.92 4.41
N ASP A 241 11.49 6.88 4.46
CA ASP A 241 12.51 7.08 3.44
C ASP A 241 13.92 7.38 3.99
N GLY A 242 14.09 7.27 5.31
CA GLY A 242 15.36 7.57 5.97
C GLY A 242 15.84 9.00 5.81
N GLY A 243 14.91 9.94 5.55
CA GLY A 243 15.19 11.36 5.39
C GLY A 243 15.50 11.77 3.95
N LEU A 244 15.33 10.88 2.95
CA LEU A 244 15.64 11.19 1.55
C LEU A 244 14.92 12.44 1.04
N THR A 245 13.62 12.58 1.34
CA THR A 245 12.81 13.73 0.89
C THR A 245 12.95 14.98 1.75
N ALA A 246 13.55 14.87 2.93
CA ALA A 246 13.85 16.00 3.82
C ALA A 246 15.17 16.70 3.47
N ARG A 247 16.03 16.06 2.67
CA ARG A 247 17.33 16.59 2.25
C ARG A 247 17.16 17.53 1.06
N GLN A 248 17.79 18.71 1.13
CA GLN A 248 18.00 19.64 0.02
C GLN A 248 19.18 19.21 -0.85
#